data_c46f513f5b5e775c6f28af8d09a4c2d0
#
_entry.id   c46f513f5b5e775c6f28af8d09a4c2d0
#
_cell.length_a   1.000
_cell.length_b   1.000
_cell.length_c   1.000
_cell.angle_alpha   90.00
_cell.angle_beta   90.00
_cell.angle_gamma   90.00
#
_symmetry.space_group_name_H-M   'P 1'
#
loop_
_entity.id
_entity.type
_entity.pdbx_description
1 polymer ?
#
loop_
_entity_poly.entity_id
_entity_poly.type
_entity_poly.pdbx_seq_one_letter_code
_entity_poly.pdbx_strand_id
1 'polypeptide(L)'
;YTGDITYYGTGLGACGITSSDSDMITAVAHSVFDAAMPAGVTNPNANPLCGKRIRVTRDYSEAGKGLLSVDVVVVDRCVGCQPTDLDLAPAVFLRLAPESKGRVLASWHWLD
;
A
#
# COMPACT_ATOMS: atom_id res chain seq x y z
N TYR A 1 0.63 -2.32 12.52
CA TYR A 1 1.70 -1.38 12.14
C TYR A 1 1.15 0.02 12.03
N THR A 2 2.01 1.00 12.28
CA THR A 2 1.70 2.42 12.11
C THR A 2 2.78 3.04 11.23
N GLY A 3 2.37 3.81 10.22
CA GLY A 3 3.29 4.45 9.30
C GLY A 3 2.57 5.46 8.43
N ASP A 4 3.32 6.05 7.51
CA ASP A 4 2.76 7.00 6.57
C ASP A 4 2.10 6.29 5.40
N ILE A 5 0.96 6.83 4.95
CA ILE A 5 0.37 6.48 3.68
C ILE A 5 0.56 7.64 2.70
N THR A 6 0.93 7.28 1.48
CA THR A 6 1.11 8.18 0.34
C THR A 6 0.33 7.63 -0.85
N TYR A 7 0.39 8.27 -1.99
CA TYR A 7 -0.18 7.72 -3.22
C TYR A 7 0.78 7.89 -4.38
N TYR A 8 0.62 7.06 -5.40
CA TYR A 8 1.49 7.07 -6.57
C TYR A 8 0.69 6.77 -7.85
N GLY A 9 1.26 7.16 -9.00
CA GLY A 9 0.70 6.77 -10.29
C GLY A 9 0.92 5.29 -10.54
N THR A 10 -0.15 4.52 -10.63
CA THR A 10 -0.09 3.08 -10.81
C THR A 10 0.27 2.70 -12.25
N GLY A 11 0.41 1.43 -12.50
CA GLY A 11 0.78 0.86 -13.78
C GLY A 11 1.25 -0.56 -13.58
N LEU A 12 2.30 -0.96 -14.28
CA LEU A 12 2.92 -2.28 -14.08
C LEU A 12 3.73 -2.25 -12.78
N GLY A 13 3.33 -3.07 -11.82
CA GLY A 13 4.01 -3.20 -10.53
C GLY A 13 5.01 -4.35 -10.51
N ALA A 14 5.77 -4.43 -9.41
CA ALA A 14 6.79 -5.46 -9.20
C ALA A 14 6.22 -6.88 -9.21
N CYS A 15 4.94 -7.03 -8.88
CA CYS A 15 4.24 -8.32 -8.93
C CYS A 15 3.84 -8.76 -10.35
N GLY A 16 4.13 -7.94 -11.37
CA GLY A 16 3.79 -8.26 -12.76
C GLY A 16 2.34 -7.99 -13.13
N ILE A 17 1.61 -7.25 -12.28
CA ILE A 17 0.21 -6.91 -12.48
C ILE A 17 0.13 -5.45 -12.90
N THR A 18 -0.62 -5.17 -13.96
CA THR A 18 -0.92 -3.80 -14.38
C THR A 18 -2.19 -3.32 -13.66
N SER A 19 -2.08 -2.22 -12.95
CA SER A 19 -3.18 -1.64 -12.17
C SER A 19 -3.53 -0.25 -12.67
N SER A 20 -4.76 0.19 -12.42
CA SER A 20 -5.20 1.55 -12.65
C SER A 20 -5.26 2.33 -11.34
N ASP A 21 -5.32 3.67 -11.44
CA ASP A 21 -5.36 4.55 -10.27
C ASP A 21 -6.66 4.38 -9.44
N SER A 22 -7.67 3.73 -9.99
CA SER A 22 -8.93 3.42 -9.30
C SER A 22 -8.95 2.05 -8.62
N ASP A 23 -7.91 1.23 -8.78
CA ASP A 23 -7.84 -0.10 -8.17
C ASP A 23 -7.50 -0.01 -6.67
N MET A 24 -8.03 -0.96 -5.89
CA MET A 24 -7.76 -1.06 -4.45
C MET A 24 -6.46 -1.82 -4.21
N ILE A 25 -5.33 -1.16 -4.49
CA ILE A 25 -4.00 -1.76 -4.44
C ILE A 25 -3.01 -0.89 -3.66
N THR A 26 -1.91 -1.52 -3.25
CA THR A 26 -0.81 -0.86 -2.56
C THR A 26 0.55 -1.39 -3.00
N ALA A 27 1.56 -0.55 -2.85
CA ALA A 27 2.96 -0.94 -2.79
C ALA A 27 3.40 -0.99 -1.31
N VAL A 28 4.18 -2.00 -0.95
CA VAL A 28 4.81 -2.08 0.38
C VAL A 28 6.27 -1.65 0.30
N ALA A 29 6.86 -1.29 1.46
CA ALA A 29 8.25 -0.88 1.54
C ALA A 29 9.18 -1.94 0.92
N HIS A 30 10.22 -1.46 0.22
CA HIS A 30 11.19 -2.36 -0.41
C HIS A 30 11.85 -3.32 0.58
N SER A 31 12.12 -2.88 1.81
CA SER A 31 12.72 -3.74 2.83
C SER A 31 11.80 -4.90 3.23
N VAL A 32 10.50 -4.66 3.30
CA VAL A 32 9.49 -5.69 3.59
C VAL A 32 9.31 -6.63 2.41
N PHE A 33 9.22 -6.08 1.20
CA PHE A 33 9.06 -6.85 -0.03
C PHE A 33 10.27 -7.76 -0.26
N ASP A 34 11.47 -7.20 -0.19
CA ASP A 34 12.70 -7.94 -0.49
C ASP A 34 12.98 -9.03 0.56
N ALA A 35 12.68 -8.76 1.85
CA ALA A 35 12.85 -9.74 2.91
C ALA A 35 11.94 -10.97 2.74
N ALA A 36 10.82 -10.85 2.05
CA ALA A 36 9.88 -11.94 1.80
C ALA A 36 10.29 -12.82 0.61
N MET A 37 11.23 -12.38 -0.23
CA MET A 37 11.68 -13.17 -1.37
C MET A 37 12.36 -14.46 -0.90
N PRO A 38 11.96 -15.63 -1.43
CA PRO A 38 12.64 -16.88 -1.10
C PRO A 38 14.09 -16.89 -1.58
N ALA A 39 14.96 -17.60 -0.88
CA ALA A 39 16.36 -17.74 -1.27
C ALA A 39 16.47 -18.30 -2.69
N GLY A 40 17.34 -17.66 -3.50
CA GLY A 40 17.57 -18.07 -4.89
C GLY A 40 16.50 -17.64 -5.90
N VAL A 41 15.42 -17.02 -5.45
CA VAL A 41 14.38 -16.49 -6.31
C VAL A 41 14.67 -15.01 -6.60
N THR A 42 14.81 -14.66 -7.86
CA THR A 42 15.14 -13.29 -8.30
C THR A 42 13.99 -12.58 -8.98
N ASN A 43 12.96 -13.32 -9.44
CA ASN A 43 11.81 -12.71 -10.11
C ASN A 43 10.84 -12.12 -9.08
N PRO A 44 10.65 -10.79 -9.04
CA PRO A 44 9.77 -10.16 -8.07
C PRO A 44 8.30 -10.60 -8.22
N ASN A 45 7.89 -11.04 -9.41
CA ASN A 45 6.53 -11.58 -9.63
C ASN A 45 6.26 -12.84 -8.81
N ALA A 46 7.29 -13.54 -8.37
CA ALA A 46 7.18 -14.74 -7.54
C ALA A 46 7.19 -14.42 -6.04
N ASN A 47 7.17 -13.14 -5.65
CA ASN A 47 7.17 -12.75 -4.24
C ASN A 47 5.88 -13.23 -3.56
N PRO A 48 5.98 -13.92 -2.41
CA PRO A 48 4.81 -14.44 -1.71
C PRO A 48 3.88 -13.34 -1.15
N LEU A 49 4.34 -12.09 -1.03
CA LEU A 49 3.49 -10.98 -0.62
C LEU A 49 2.54 -10.53 -1.73
N CYS A 50 2.85 -10.84 -3.00
CA CYS A 50 1.99 -10.46 -4.14
C CYS A 50 0.61 -11.09 -3.97
N GLY A 51 -0.44 -10.26 -4.04
CA GLY A 51 -1.82 -10.71 -3.89
C GLY A 51 -2.32 -10.79 -2.45
N LYS A 52 -1.46 -10.61 -1.45
CA LYS A 52 -1.90 -10.55 -0.05
C LYS A 52 -2.66 -9.27 0.23
N ARG A 53 -3.61 -9.33 1.16
CA ARG A 53 -4.47 -8.20 1.52
C ARG A 53 -4.00 -7.55 2.80
N ILE A 54 -4.16 -6.23 2.84
CA ILE A 54 -3.88 -5.38 3.98
C ILE A 54 -5.13 -4.55 4.27
N ARG A 55 -5.47 -4.38 5.55
CA ARG A 55 -6.48 -3.40 5.97
C ARG A 55 -5.79 -2.16 6.48
N VAL A 56 -6.09 -1.03 5.86
CA VAL A 56 -5.57 0.29 6.24
C VAL A 56 -6.67 1.04 6.96
N THR A 57 -6.35 1.61 8.11
CA THR A 57 -7.31 2.36 8.94
C THR A 57 -6.75 3.74 9.28
N ARG A 58 -7.58 4.75 9.12
CA ARG A 58 -7.25 6.12 9.50
C ARG A 58 -8.43 6.82 10.16
N ASP A 59 -8.15 7.62 11.18
CA ASP A 59 -9.14 8.54 11.75
C ASP A 59 -9.23 9.79 10.86
N TYR A 60 -10.33 9.90 10.12
CA TYR A 60 -10.60 11.01 9.20
C TYR A 60 -11.63 11.96 9.81
N SER A 61 -11.50 12.25 11.12
CA SER A 61 -12.43 13.11 11.86
C SER A 61 -12.38 14.55 11.39
N GLU A 62 -11.26 15.02 10.81
CA GLU A 62 -11.16 16.37 10.24
C GLU A 62 -12.17 16.61 9.11
N ALA A 63 -12.64 15.56 8.44
CA ALA A 63 -13.70 15.62 7.45
C ALA A 63 -15.05 15.15 7.98
N GLY A 64 -15.18 14.96 9.30
CA GLY A 64 -16.38 14.46 9.94
C GLY A 64 -16.69 12.99 9.69
N LYS A 65 -15.70 12.19 9.26
CA LYS A 65 -15.90 10.80 8.83
C LYS A 65 -15.52 9.76 9.88
N GLY A 66 -14.78 10.14 10.93
CA GLY A 66 -14.32 9.22 11.96
C GLY A 66 -13.33 8.19 11.44
N LEU A 67 -13.31 7.01 12.06
CA LEU A 67 -12.45 5.90 11.67
C LEU A 67 -12.95 5.27 10.37
N LEU A 68 -12.07 5.19 9.38
CA LEU A 68 -12.32 4.55 8.09
C LEU A 68 -11.30 3.47 7.85
N SER A 69 -11.73 2.38 7.22
CA SER A 69 -10.85 1.29 6.80
C SER A 69 -11.06 0.98 5.32
N VAL A 70 -9.96 0.64 4.64
CA VAL A 70 -9.96 0.19 3.24
C VAL A 70 -9.06 -1.03 3.14
N ASP A 71 -9.55 -2.07 2.46
CA ASP A 71 -8.77 -3.26 2.18
C ASP A 71 -8.10 -3.11 0.81
N VAL A 72 -6.81 -3.41 0.76
CA VAL A 72 -6.00 -3.28 -0.46
C VAL A 72 -5.18 -4.55 -0.71
N VAL A 73 -4.79 -4.74 -1.96
CA VAL A 73 -4.00 -5.89 -2.40
C VAL A 73 -2.58 -5.42 -2.75
N VAL A 74 -1.58 -6.15 -2.28
CA VAL A 74 -0.17 -5.88 -2.59
C VAL A 74 0.13 -6.24 -4.04
N VAL A 75 0.61 -5.27 -4.82
CA VAL A 75 0.98 -5.46 -6.23
C VAL A 75 2.35 -4.88 -6.58
N ASP A 76 2.98 -4.15 -5.65
CA ASP A 76 4.18 -3.40 -5.98
C ASP A 76 5.11 -3.20 -4.78
N ARG A 77 6.29 -2.69 -5.08
CA ARG A 77 7.40 -2.44 -4.17
C ARG A 77 7.69 -0.94 -4.15
N CYS A 78 7.75 -0.34 -2.98
CA CYS A 78 8.01 1.09 -2.81
C CYS A 78 9.46 1.31 -2.39
N VAL A 79 10.28 1.87 -3.28
CA VAL A 79 11.72 2.10 -3.04
C VAL A 79 11.94 3.20 -1.99
N GLY A 80 11.11 4.24 -1.99
CA GLY A 80 11.24 5.39 -1.09
C GLY A 80 10.55 5.23 0.27
N CYS A 81 9.91 4.08 0.53
CA CYS A 81 9.14 3.87 1.77
C CYS A 81 10.01 3.43 2.94
N GLN A 82 9.68 3.90 4.14
CA GLN A 82 10.13 3.29 5.38
C GLN A 82 9.37 1.97 5.62
N PRO A 83 9.87 1.06 6.48
CA PRO A 83 9.31 -0.30 6.61
C PRO A 83 7.80 -0.38 6.87
N THR A 84 7.22 0.57 7.57
CA THR A 84 5.78 0.58 7.89
C THR A 84 4.96 1.53 7.04
N ASP A 85 5.56 2.14 6.02
CA ASP A 85 4.84 2.98 5.07
C ASP A 85 4.12 2.14 4.02
N LEU A 86 3.02 2.68 3.51
CA LEU A 86 2.31 2.14 2.35
C LEU A 86 2.16 3.22 1.29
N ASP A 87 2.35 2.86 0.04
CA ASP A 87 2.13 3.73 -1.11
C ASP A 87 0.91 3.21 -1.88
N LEU A 88 -0.17 3.96 -1.82
CA LEU A 88 -1.50 3.52 -2.21
C LEU A 88 -1.85 3.99 -3.62
N ALA A 89 -2.77 3.30 -4.28
CA ALA A 89 -3.42 3.86 -5.45
C ALA A 89 -4.15 5.15 -5.06
N PRO A 90 -4.24 6.14 -5.97
CA PRO A 90 -4.89 7.41 -5.66
C PRO A 90 -6.32 7.26 -5.11
N ALA A 91 -7.12 6.35 -5.67
CA ALA A 91 -8.49 6.13 -5.21
C ALA A 91 -8.56 5.63 -3.76
N VAL A 92 -7.59 4.86 -3.31
CA VAL A 92 -7.51 4.39 -1.92
C VAL A 92 -7.16 5.55 -1.00
N PHE A 93 -6.13 6.31 -1.35
CA PHE A 93 -5.69 7.46 -0.54
C PHE A 93 -6.83 8.46 -0.34
N LEU A 94 -7.59 8.75 -1.39
CA LEU A 94 -8.71 9.70 -1.34
C LEU A 94 -9.85 9.25 -0.45
N ARG A 95 -9.97 7.97 -0.16
CA ARG A 95 -10.94 7.48 0.84
C ARG A 95 -10.53 7.79 2.26
N LEU A 96 -9.22 7.99 2.51
CA LEU A 96 -8.65 8.09 3.84
C LEU A 96 -8.11 9.50 4.15
N ALA A 97 -7.88 10.32 3.12
CA ALA A 97 -7.31 11.66 3.28
C ALA A 97 -7.60 12.53 2.06
N PRO A 98 -7.54 13.86 2.19
CA PRO A 98 -7.60 14.75 1.04
C PRO A 98 -6.30 14.67 0.24
N GLU A 99 -6.41 14.78 -1.09
CA GLU A 99 -5.26 14.71 -2.01
C GLU A 99 -4.16 15.71 -1.65
N SER A 100 -4.54 16.90 -1.23
CA SER A 100 -3.60 17.98 -0.88
C SER A 100 -2.67 17.65 0.28
N LYS A 101 -3.02 16.68 1.13
CA LYS A 101 -2.14 16.23 2.23
C LYS A 101 -0.92 15.50 1.69
N GLY A 102 -1.06 14.69 0.66
CA GLY A 102 0.01 13.92 0.04
C GLY A 102 0.60 12.81 0.90
N ARG A 103 0.67 13.00 2.21
CA ARG A 103 1.22 12.06 3.19
C ARG A 103 0.52 12.24 4.52
N VAL A 104 -0.02 11.16 5.08
CA VAL A 104 -0.68 11.17 6.39
C VAL A 104 -0.34 9.91 7.17
N LEU A 105 -0.43 9.97 8.49
CA LEU A 105 -0.24 8.83 9.35
C LEU A 105 -1.49 7.94 9.32
N ALA A 106 -1.28 6.62 9.27
CA ALA A 106 -2.34 5.63 9.34
C ALA A 106 -1.83 4.38 10.06
N SER A 107 -2.73 3.46 10.37
CA SER A 107 -2.38 2.14 10.87
C SER A 107 -2.83 1.08 9.88
N TRP A 108 -2.19 -0.08 9.90
CA TRP A 108 -2.57 -1.18 9.02
C TRP A 108 -2.13 -2.53 9.58
N HIS A 109 -2.79 -3.57 9.10
CA HIS A 109 -2.41 -4.94 9.43
C HIS A 109 -2.69 -5.88 8.27
N TRP A 110 -1.95 -6.98 8.23
CA TRP A 110 -2.15 -8.03 7.24
C TRP A 110 -3.47 -8.74 7.50
N LEU A 111 -4.22 -9.03 6.43
CA LEU A 111 -5.43 -9.85 6.47
C LEU A 111 -5.13 -11.32 6.10
N ASP A 112 -4.05 -11.54 5.39
CA ASP A 112 -3.65 -12.86 4.93
C ASP A 112 -2.35 -13.33 5.56
#